data_e7c06f31dc6201ba7e47370ddee8fc75
#
_entry.id   e7c06f31dc6201ba7e47370ddee8fc75
#
_cell.length_a   1.000
_cell.length_b   1.000
_cell.length_c   1.000
_cell.angle_alpha   90.00
_cell.angle_beta   90.00
_cell.angle_gamma   90.00
#
_symmetry.space_group_name_H-M   'P 1'
#
loop_
_entity.id
_entity.type
_entity.pdbx_description
1 polymer ?
#
loop_
_entity_poly.entity_id
_entity_poly.type
_entity_poly.pdbx_seq_one_letter_code
_entity_poly.pdbx_strand_id
1 'polypeptide(L)'
;MNTEDQDTRWMNMAVKLAEKGVGLTSPNPCVGAVIVHEDQVIGSGFHEKAGLPHAERKAIADGTARGNSALFADSTLYVTLEPCSTTGKTPPCTEAILEHHFKRVVYGSQDPNPRHRGAAADILGRAGIQVTRGILEKECDHLIRGFRLNMLEGRPWVIAKSAMSLDGRISRSPERSQWLTNEKSRSFVHTLRAECDAILTGGNTMRLDNPSLTIRKPDRPVSSLKEQPWRIILTHNAASIPADSVCLTDEFRDRTLIIENV
;
A
#
# COMPACT_ATOMS: atom_id res chain seq x y z
N MET A 1 21.30 -13.20 20.55
CA MET A 1 20.24 -12.26 20.17
C MET A 1 19.03 -12.64 21.00
N ASN A 2 18.33 -11.70 21.64
CA ASN A 2 17.12 -12.05 22.38
C ASN A 2 15.96 -12.29 21.37
N THR A 3 14.87 -12.89 21.82
CA THR A 3 13.73 -13.22 20.94
C THR A 3 13.10 -11.96 20.30
N GLU A 4 13.09 -10.84 21.00
CA GLU A 4 12.53 -9.58 20.53
C GLU A 4 13.37 -8.96 19.40
N ASP A 5 14.70 -9.06 19.48
CA ASP A 5 15.60 -8.60 18.41
C ASP A 5 15.42 -9.44 17.14
N GLN A 6 15.21 -10.75 17.29
CA GLN A 6 14.92 -11.64 16.16
C GLN A 6 13.57 -11.33 15.53
N ASP A 7 12.53 -11.18 16.33
CA ASP A 7 11.19 -10.82 15.84
C ASP A 7 11.22 -9.49 15.08
N THR A 8 11.91 -8.48 15.61
CA THR A 8 12.10 -7.18 14.95
C THR A 8 12.81 -7.33 13.61
N ARG A 9 13.86 -8.14 13.53
CA ARG A 9 14.60 -8.42 12.28
C ARG A 9 13.69 -9.01 11.20
N TRP A 10 12.91 -10.03 11.53
CA TRP A 10 12.06 -10.72 10.57
C TRP A 10 10.83 -9.90 10.20
N MET A 11 10.26 -9.16 11.15
CA MET A 11 9.17 -8.23 10.86
C MET A 11 9.63 -7.09 9.94
N ASN A 12 10.86 -6.56 10.10
CA ASN A 12 11.42 -5.58 9.15
C ASN A 12 11.50 -6.14 7.73
N MET A 13 11.79 -7.44 7.57
CA MET A 13 11.79 -8.07 6.26
C MET A 13 10.38 -8.15 5.67
N ALA A 14 9.38 -8.50 6.49
CA ALA A 14 7.97 -8.49 6.08
C ALA A 14 7.50 -7.07 5.69
N VAL A 15 7.91 -6.04 6.45
CA VAL A 15 7.64 -4.61 6.13
C VAL A 15 8.21 -4.25 4.74
N LYS A 16 9.46 -4.59 4.46
CA LYS A 16 10.08 -4.33 3.14
C LYS A 16 9.38 -5.06 1.99
N LEU A 17 8.80 -6.22 2.25
CA LEU A 17 7.97 -6.91 1.27
C LEU A 17 6.63 -6.20 1.07
N ALA A 18 5.97 -5.76 2.15
CA ALA A 18 4.72 -5.01 2.09
C ALA A 18 4.86 -3.69 1.31
N GLU A 19 6.00 -2.99 1.44
CA GLU A 19 6.31 -1.76 0.70
C GLU A 19 6.18 -1.93 -0.82
N LYS A 20 6.46 -3.13 -1.35
CA LYS A 20 6.28 -3.44 -2.78
C LYS A 20 4.83 -3.39 -3.24
N GLY A 21 3.89 -3.57 -2.32
CA GLY A 21 2.44 -3.50 -2.55
C GLY A 21 1.84 -2.09 -2.44
N VAL A 22 2.61 -1.11 -1.96
CA VAL A 22 2.11 0.26 -1.78
C VAL A 22 1.64 0.86 -3.11
N GLY A 23 0.41 1.36 -3.13
CA GLY A 23 -0.25 1.91 -4.31
C GLY A 23 -0.82 0.87 -5.29
N LEU A 24 -0.67 -0.43 -5.02
CA LEU A 24 -1.16 -1.51 -5.91
C LEU A 24 -2.41 -2.22 -5.35
N THR A 25 -2.52 -2.29 -4.03
CA THR A 25 -3.46 -3.19 -3.36
C THR A 25 -4.83 -2.59 -3.09
N SER A 26 -5.02 -1.29 -3.27
CA SER A 26 -6.30 -0.61 -3.00
C SER A 26 -7.49 -1.35 -3.65
N PRO A 27 -8.61 -1.53 -2.93
CA PRO A 27 -8.93 -1.04 -1.58
C PRO A 27 -8.35 -1.89 -0.43
N ASN A 28 -7.61 -2.97 -0.70
CA ASN A 28 -6.99 -3.83 0.31
C ASN A 28 -5.74 -3.19 0.93
N PRO A 29 -5.35 -3.58 2.16
CA PRO A 29 -4.09 -3.16 2.75
C PRO A 29 -2.89 -3.78 2.04
N CYS A 30 -1.74 -3.09 2.03
CA CYS A 30 -0.49 -3.70 1.64
C CYS A 30 0.09 -4.50 2.81
N VAL A 31 0.32 -5.78 2.56
CA VAL A 31 0.76 -6.75 3.56
C VAL A 31 1.94 -7.53 3.03
N GLY A 32 2.92 -7.80 3.90
CA GLY A 32 4.05 -8.67 3.62
C GLY A 32 4.15 -9.77 4.67
N ALA A 33 4.66 -10.93 4.25
CA ALA A 33 4.84 -12.08 5.12
C ALA A 33 6.15 -12.81 4.84
N VAL A 34 6.78 -13.35 5.89
CA VAL A 34 7.93 -14.25 5.80
C VAL A 34 7.74 -15.45 6.72
N ILE A 35 8.17 -16.62 6.28
CA ILE A 35 8.20 -17.86 7.05
C ILE A 35 9.65 -18.12 7.41
N VAL A 36 9.90 -18.30 8.70
CA VAL A 36 11.25 -18.51 9.23
C VAL A 36 11.34 -19.83 9.98
N HIS A 37 12.34 -20.62 9.63
CA HIS A 37 12.72 -21.84 10.30
C HIS A 37 14.24 -21.78 10.62
N GLU A 38 14.63 -22.03 11.87
CA GLU A 38 16.04 -22.04 12.31
C GLU A 38 16.86 -20.84 11.79
N ASP A 39 16.31 -19.62 11.96
CA ASP A 39 16.94 -18.35 11.53
C ASP A 39 17.15 -18.22 10.00
N GLN A 40 16.44 -19.02 9.21
CA GLN A 40 16.42 -18.97 7.75
C GLN A 40 15.03 -18.67 7.20
N VAL A 41 14.95 -17.81 6.16
CA VAL A 41 13.70 -17.56 5.44
C VAL A 41 13.44 -18.69 4.47
N ILE A 42 12.40 -19.48 4.74
CA ILE A 42 11.99 -20.63 3.92
C ILE A 42 10.81 -20.35 3.01
N GLY A 43 10.14 -19.21 3.19
CA GLY A 43 9.07 -18.72 2.33
C GLY A 43 8.83 -17.23 2.54
N SER A 44 8.41 -16.52 1.50
CA SER A 44 8.15 -15.08 1.58
C SER A 44 7.11 -14.64 0.56
N GLY A 45 6.37 -13.57 0.85
CA GLY A 45 5.36 -13.06 -0.05
C GLY A 45 4.83 -11.71 0.36
N PHE A 46 4.13 -11.06 -0.53
CA PHE A 46 3.37 -9.84 -0.25
C PHE A 46 2.08 -9.83 -1.06
N HIS A 47 1.10 -9.05 -0.61
CA HIS A 47 -0.13 -8.86 -1.36
C HIS A 47 0.13 -7.95 -2.56
N GLU A 48 0.00 -8.49 -3.77
CA GLU A 48 0.42 -7.81 -5.00
C GLU A 48 -0.67 -6.88 -5.56
N LYS A 49 -1.93 -7.31 -5.51
CA LYS A 49 -3.08 -6.53 -6.03
C LYS A 49 -4.38 -7.06 -5.42
N ALA A 50 -5.37 -6.18 -5.26
CA ALA A 50 -6.71 -6.60 -4.81
C ALA A 50 -7.28 -7.71 -5.70
N GLY A 51 -7.80 -8.77 -5.06
CA GLY A 51 -8.30 -9.98 -5.73
C GLY A 51 -7.27 -11.10 -5.93
N LEU A 52 -5.97 -10.82 -5.75
CA LEU A 52 -4.92 -11.83 -5.73
C LEU A 52 -4.73 -12.42 -4.32
N PRO A 53 -3.97 -13.52 -4.16
CA PRO A 53 -3.70 -14.12 -2.86
C PRO A 53 -3.08 -13.14 -1.86
N HIS A 54 -3.43 -13.29 -0.59
CA HIS A 54 -2.84 -12.52 0.51
C HIS A 54 -1.39 -12.92 0.76
N ALA A 55 -0.65 -12.08 1.50
CA ALA A 55 0.78 -12.25 1.75
C ALA A 55 1.13 -13.59 2.38
N GLU A 56 0.33 -14.06 3.34
CA GLU A 56 0.51 -15.33 4.02
C GLU A 56 0.41 -16.50 3.04
N ARG A 57 -0.61 -16.50 2.17
CA ARG A 57 -0.77 -17.54 1.14
C ARG A 57 0.33 -17.51 0.09
N LYS A 58 0.83 -16.32 -0.25
CA LYS A 58 2.00 -16.17 -1.14
C LYS A 58 3.27 -16.71 -0.48
N ALA A 59 3.49 -16.43 0.81
CA ALA A 59 4.64 -16.94 1.55
C ALA A 59 4.60 -18.47 1.68
N ILE A 60 3.43 -19.04 1.94
CA ILE A 60 3.21 -20.50 1.97
C ILE A 60 3.48 -21.11 0.58
N ALA A 61 2.94 -20.53 -0.48
CA ALA A 61 3.17 -21.00 -1.85
C ALA A 61 4.64 -20.93 -2.25
N ASP A 62 5.35 -19.86 -1.90
CA ASP A 62 6.79 -19.71 -2.14
C ASP A 62 7.60 -20.78 -1.38
N GLY A 63 7.30 -20.99 -0.09
CA GLY A 63 7.95 -22.04 0.71
C GLY A 63 7.67 -23.45 0.18
N THR A 64 6.45 -23.70 -0.28
CA THR A 64 6.07 -24.99 -0.90
C THR A 64 6.83 -25.21 -2.21
N ALA A 65 6.92 -24.19 -3.05
CA ALA A 65 7.67 -24.26 -4.31
C ALA A 65 9.16 -24.51 -4.11
N ARG A 66 9.71 -24.09 -2.96
CA ARG A 66 11.10 -24.36 -2.55
C ARG A 66 11.29 -25.72 -1.87
N GLY A 67 10.23 -26.53 -1.72
CA GLY A 67 10.30 -27.85 -1.08
C GLY A 67 10.29 -27.81 0.46
N ASN A 68 9.93 -26.68 1.07
CA ASN A 68 10.04 -26.45 2.52
C ASN A 68 8.75 -26.77 3.31
N SER A 69 7.71 -27.33 2.68
CA SER A 69 6.40 -27.54 3.34
C SER A 69 6.50 -28.39 4.61
N ALA A 70 7.40 -29.35 4.68
CA ALA A 70 7.61 -30.20 5.87
C ALA A 70 8.14 -29.43 7.09
N LEU A 71 8.72 -28.24 6.88
CA LEU A 71 9.30 -27.40 7.93
C LEU A 71 8.29 -26.40 8.53
N PHE A 72 7.10 -26.24 7.94
CA PHE A 72 6.16 -25.22 8.37
C PHE A 72 5.68 -25.43 9.82
N ALA A 73 5.49 -26.69 10.24
CA ALA A 73 5.03 -27.01 11.59
C ALA A 73 5.99 -26.57 12.70
N ASP A 74 7.29 -26.45 12.41
CA ASP A 74 8.31 -25.98 13.35
C ASP A 74 8.71 -24.50 13.11
N SER A 75 8.02 -23.82 12.18
CA SER A 75 8.35 -22.47 11.72
C SER A 75 7.53 -21.38 12.39
N THR A 76 8.04 -20.15 12.32
CA THR A 76 7.33 -18.92 12.68
C THR A 76 6.93 -18.18 11.42
N LEU A 77 5.65 -17.82 11.31
CA LEU A 77 5.14 -16.91 10.29
C LEU A 77 5.13 -15.48 10.85
N TYR A 78 5.83 -14.57 10.19
CA TYR A 78 5.78 -13.13 10.43
C TYR A 78 4.93 -12.46 9.38
N VAL A 79 3.99 -11.61 9.77
CA VAL A 79 3.09 -10.89 8.88
C VAL A 79 2.84 -9.47 9.38
N THR A 80 2.82 -8.49 8.49
CA THR A 80 2.71 -7.07 8.91
C THR A 80 1.33 -6.68 9.42
N LEU A 81 0.29 -7.47 9.11
CA LEU A 81 -1.09 -7.24 9.54
C LEU A 81 -1.67 -8.52 10.13
N GLU A 82 -2.54 -8.41 11.12
CA GLU A 82 -3.30 -9.52 11.68
C GLU A 82 -3.94 -10.37 10.55
N PRO A 83 -3.73 -11.70 10.52
CA PRO A 83 -4.32 -12.58 9.51
C PRO A 83 -5.84 -12.52 9.48
N CYS A 84 -6.43 -12.42 8.30
CA CYS A 84 -7.89 -12.38 8.19
C CYS A 84 -8.54 -13.70 8.64
N SER A 85 -9.69 -13.58 9.33
CA SER A 85 -10.41 -14.68 9.97
C SER A 85 -11.78 -14.98 9.34
N THR A 86 -12.21 -14.20 8.34
CA THR A 86 -13.49 -14.40 7.66
C THR A 86 -13.29 -14.59 6.16
N THR A 87 -14.17 -15.37 5.54
CA THR A 87 -14.18 -15.59 4.09
C THR A 87 -14.62 -14.30 3.38
N GLY A 88 -13.74 -13.80 2.51
CA GLY A 88 -14.03 -12.70 1.60
C GLY A 88 -14.07 -13.21 0.15
N LYS A 89 -13.30 -12.58 -0.74
CA LYS A 89 -13.06 -13.10 -2.11
C LYS A 89 -12.15 -14.33 -2.10
N THR A 90 -11.38 -14.51 -1.03
CA THR A 90 -10.49 -15.65 -0.79
C THR A 90 -10.82 -16.27 0.56
N PRO A 91 -10.52 -17.57 0.77
CA PRO A 91 -10.64 -18.19 2.10
C PRO A 91 -9.75 -17.48 3.12
N PRO A 92 -10.10 -17.49 4.42
CA PRO A 92 -9.35 -16.82 5.48
C PRO A 92 -7.89 -17.28 5.54
N CYS A 93 -6.98 -16.37 5.88
CA CYS A 93 -5.57 -16.72 6.07
C CYS A 93 -5.36 -17.57 7.32
N THR A 94 -6.20 -17.40 8.35
CA THR A 94 -6.18 -18.28 9.53
C THR A 94 -6.39 -19.75 9.19
N GLU A 95 -7.22 -20.09 8.21
CA GLU A 95 -7.39 -21.48 7.75
C GLU A 95 -6.09 -22.03 7.16
N ALA A 96 -5.43 -21.29 6.27
CA ALA A 96 -4.17 -21.73 5.69
C ALA A 96 -3.06 -21.88 6.74
N ILE A 97 -3.05 -21.02 7.75
CA ILE A 97 -2.11 -21.13 8.87
C ILE A 97 -2.36 -22.40 9.69
N LEU A 98 -3.64 -22.74 9.96
CA LEU A 98 -4.04 -23.96 10.67
C LEU A 98 -3.71 -25.22 9.87
N GLU A 99 -4.00 -25.24 8.56
CA GLU A 99 -3.70 -26.36 7.66
C GLU A 99 -2.22 -26.74 7.65
N HIS A 100 -1.34 -25.75 7.80
CA HIS A 100 0.11 -25.96 7.79
C HIS A 100 0.74 -26.10 9.19
N HIS A 101 -0.09 -26.04 10.26
CA HIS A 101 0.30 -26.30 11.64
C HIS A 101 1.47 -25.44 12.15
N PHE A 102 1.56 -24.17 11.73
CA PHE A 102 2.65 -23.30 12.15
C PHE A 102 2.84 -23.32 13.69
N LYS A 103 4.09 -23.39 14.16
CA LYS A 103 4.41 -23.33 15.58
C LYS A 103 4.04 -22.00 16.22
N ARG A 104 4.30 -20.91 15.48
CA ARG A 104 4.12 -19.54 15.95
C ARG A 104 3.72 -18.59 14.82
N VAL A 105 2.89 -17.62 15.16
CA VAL A 105 2.54 -16.48 14.30
C VAL A 105 2.87 -15.18 15.01
N VAL A 106 3.58 -14.30 14.33
CA VAL A 106 3.93 -12.96 14.81
C VAL A 106 3.34 -11.93 13.85
N TYR A 107 2.50 -11.02 14.35
CA TYR A 107 2.00 -9.95 13.50
C TYR A 107 2.28 -8.56 14.07
N GLY A 108 2.42 -7.58 13.14
CA GLY A 108 2.73 -6.20 13.48
C GLY A 108 1.49 -5.43 13.92
N SER A 109 0.66 -5.03 12.96
CA SER A 109 -0.56 -4.25 13.20
C SER A 109 -1.76 -5.15 13.42
N GLN A 110 -2.69 -4.72 14.29
CA GLN A 110 -4.00 -5.33 14.43
C GLN A 110 -4.93 -4.88 13.29
N ASP A 111 -5.77 -5.77 12.76
CA ASP A 111 -6.71 -5.41 11.70
C ASP A 111 -7.70 -4.33 12.19
N PRO A 112 -7.75 -3.16 11.52
CA PRO A 112 -8.71 -2.10 11.88
C PRO A 112 -10.16 -2.47 11.59
N ASN A 113 -10.41 -3.48 10.73
CA ASN A 113 -11.76 -3.95 10.43
C ASN A 113 -12.36 -4.64 11.65
N PRO A 114 -13.49 -4.14 12.22
CA PRO A 114 -14.10 -4.73 13.41
C PRO A 114 -14.47 -6.22 13.27
N ARG A 115 -14.65 -6.70 12.04
CA ARG A 115 -15.00 -8.12 11.78
C ARG A 115 -13.81 -9.07 11.95
N HIS A 116 -12.56 -8.55 11.94
CA HIS A 116 -11.34 -9.35 12.02
C HIS A 116 -10.58 -9.09 13.32
N ARG A 117 -10.73 -7.90 13.88
CA ARG A 117 -9.93 -7.36 14.98
C ARG A 117 -9.85 -8.31 16.18
N GLY A 118 -8.67 -8.87 16.42
CA GLY A 118 -8.38 -9.77 17.54
C GLY A 118 -8.79 -11.23 17.30
N ALA A 119 -9.58 -11.52 16.27
CA ALA A 119 -10.11 -12.85 16.02
C ALA A 119 -9.03 -13.88 15.64
N ALA A 120 -7.99 -13.46 14.93
CA ALA A 120 -6.90 -14.36 14.56
C ALA A 120 -6.17 -14.92 15.80
N ALA A 121 -5.87 -14.06 16.78
CA ALA A 121 -5.19 -14.50 18.01
C ALA A 121 -6.01 -15.56 18.78
N ASP A 122 -7.33 -15.36 18.85
CA ASP A 122 -8.24 -16.31 19.53
C ASP A 122 -8.34 -17.64 18.77
N ILE A 123 -8.49 -17.60 17.44
CA ILE A 123 -8.63 -18.80 16.59
C ILE A 123 -7.34 -19.62 16.64
N LEU A 124 -6.20 -18.98 16.40
CA LEU A 124 -4.90 -19.64 16.34
C LEU A 124 -4.47 -20.15 17.72
N GLY A 125 -4.72 -19.34 18.78
CA GLY A 125 -4.41 -19.74 20.16
C GLY A 125 -5.20 -20.97 20.63
N ARG A 126 -6.49 -21.08 20.27
CA ARG A 126 -7.31 -22.29 20.58
C ARG A 126 -6.79 -23.54 19.86
N ALA A 127 -6.13 -23.38 18.74
CA ALA A 127 -5.50 -24.48 18.00
C ALA A 127 -4.07 -24.80 18.51
N GLY A 128 -3.59 -24.13 19.56
CA GLY A 128 -2.26 -24.38 20.14
C GLY A 128 -1.12 -23.61 19.46
N ILE A 129 -1.42 -22.72 18.51
CA ILE A 129 -0.41 -21.89 17.83
C ILE A 129 -0.07 -20.69 18.73
N GLN A 130 1.24 -20.51 19.00
CA GLN A 130 1.69 -19.35 19.77
C GLN A 130 1.51 -18.06 18.94
N VAL A 131 0.87 -17.05 19.53
CA VAL A 131 0.66 -15.76 18.85
C VAL A 131 1.37 -14.64 19.59
N THR A 132 2.18 -13.86 18.86
CA THR A 132 2.80 -12.61 19.33
C THR A 132 2.32 -11.46 18.44
N ARG A 133 2.03 -10.32 19.04
CA ARG A 133 1.48 -9.14 18.33
C ARG A 133 2.22 -7.86 18.70
N GLY A 134 2.14 -6.86 17.84
CA GLY A 134 2.67 -5.51 18.08
C GLY A 134 4.14 -5.34 17.75
N ILE A 135 4.77 -6.29 17.04
CA ILE A 135 6.16 -6.14 16.61
C ILE A 135 6.22 -5.15 15.44
N LEU A 136 6.94 -4.03 15.61
CA LEU A 136 6.99 -2.90 14.67
C LEU A 136 5.59 -2.39 14.32
N GLU A 137 4.71 -2.27 15.31
CA GLU A 137 3.30 -1.87 15.11
C GLU A 137 3.19 -0.53 14.39
N LYS A 138 4.01 0.46 14.74
CA LYS A 138 3.98 1.80 14.13
C LYS A 138 4.34 1.78 12.65
N GLU A 139 5.35 1.03 12.27
CA GLU A 139 5.79 0.84 10.89
C GLU A 139 4.72 0.10 10.07
N CYS A 140 4.13 -0.94 10.66
CA CYS A 140 3.04 -1.69 10.05
C CYS A 140 1.76 -0.84 9.90
N ASP A 141 1.38 -0.06 10.91
CA ASP A 141 0.26 0.89 10.85
C ASP A 141 0.48 1.96 9.76
N HIS A 142 1.73 2.43 9.61
CA HIS A 142 2.07 3.39 8.56
C HIS A 142 1.86 2.83 7.15
N LEU A 143 2.18 1.57 6.92
CA LEU A 143 1.95 0.91 5.64
C LEU A 143 0.47 0.89 5.25
N ILE A 144 -0.41 0.67 6.19
CA ILE A 144 -1.87 0.52 5.97
C ILE A 144 -2.66 1.78 6.33
N ARG A 145 -2.02 2.94 6.52
CA ARG A 145 -2.66 4.19 7.02
C ARG A 145 -3.91 4.61 6.24
N GLY A 146 -3.89 4.45 4.92
CA GLY A 146 -5.05 4.75 4.07
C GLY A 146 -6.20 3.78 4.28
N PHE A 147 -5.91 2.49 4.31
CA PHE A 147 -6.86 1.44 4.62
C PHE A 147 -7.46 1.63 6.03
N ARG A 148 -6.59 1.85 7.03
CA ARG A 148 -6.99 2.08 8.43
C ARG A 148 -7.93 3.27 8.57
N LEU A 149 -7.61 4.40 7.96
CA LEU A 149 -8.44 5.60 8.01
C LEU A 149 -9.81 5.38 7.36
N ASN A 150 -9.83 4.69 6.22
CA ASN A 150 -11.07 4.36 5.54
C ASN A 150 -11.95 3.42 6.36
N MET A 151 -11.35 2.37 6.97
CA MET A 151 -12.10 1.42 7.81
C MET A 151 -12.69 2.06 9.07
N LEU A 152 -11.95 2.95 9.72
CA LEU A 152 -12.35 3.54 11.00
C LEU A 152 -13.22 4.79 10.84
N GLU A 153 -12.99 5.60 9.80
CA GLU A 153 -13.60 6.92 9.66
C GLU A 153 -14.36 7.11 8.33
N GLY A 154 -14.32 6.15 7.42
CA GLY A 154 -15.01 6.23 6.13
C GLY A 154 -14.47 7.30 5.18
N ARG A 155 -13.23 7.77 5.38
CA ARG A 155 -12.62 8.83 4.57
C ARG A 155 -11.26 8.44 4.01
N PRO A 156 -10.84 9.02 2.87
CA PRO A 156 -9.55 8.73 2.26
C PRO A 156 -8.39 9.36 3.06
N TRP A 157 -7.20 8.76 2.93
CA TRP A 157 -5.96 9.39 3.32
C TRP A 157 -5.57 10.44 2.28
N VAL A 158 -5.40 11.70 2.72
CA VAL A 158 -5.07 12.81 1.84
C VAL A 158 -3.60 13.22 2.03
N ILE A 159 -2.87 13.30 0.92
CA ILE A 159 -1.50 13.81 0.87
C ILE A 159 -1.54 15.21 0.23
N ALA A 160 -1.31 16.24 1.02
CA ALA A 160 -1.16 17.60 0.52
C ALA A 160 0.28 17.80 0.03
N LYS A 161 0.47 18.00 -1.30
CA LYS A 161 1.77 18.27 -1.91
C LYS A 161 1.84 19.71 -2.40
N SER A 162 2.81 20.46 -1.94
CA SER A 162 3.13 21.80 -2.45
C SER A 162 4.58 21.84 -2.94
N ALA A 163 4.83 22.60 -4.01
CA ALA A 163 6.17 23.01 -4.41
C ALA A 163 6.25 24.52 -4.21
N MET A 164 7.18 24.95 -3.37
CA MET A 164 7.34 26.37 -3.04
C MET A 164 8.81 26.77 -2.95
N SER A 165 9.09 28.03 -3.18
CA SER A 165 10.37 28.66 -2.89
C SER A 165 10.57 28.83 -1.36
N LEU A 166 11.76 29.19 -0.95
CA LEU A 166 12.08 29.39 0.47
C LEU A 166 11.24 30.51 1.14
N ASP A 167 10.82 31.50 0.34
CA ASP A 167 9.92 32.59 0.74
C ASP A 167 8.43 32.26 0.52
N GLY A 168 8.09 30.99 0.29
CA GLY A 168 6.71 30.50 0.23
C GLY A 168 5.97 30.74 -1.08
N ARG A 169 6.63 31.16 -2.15
CA ARG A 169 5.99 31.38 -3.46
C ARG A 169 5.82 30.05 -4.20
N ILE A 170 4.65 29.83 -4.78
CA ILE A 170 4.27 28.61 -5.52
C ILE A 170 4.46 28.75 -7.06
N SER A 171 4.71 29.97 -7.56
CA SER A 171 4.97 30.25 -8.97
C SER A 171 6.09 31.25 -9.13
N ARG A 172 6.73 31.25 -10.28
CA ARG A 172 7.66 32.29 -10.74
C ARG A 172 6.95 33.30 -11.64
N SER A 173 7.67 34.39 -12.01
CA SER A 173 7.23 35.30 -13.05
C SER A 173 6.95 34.53 -14.36
N PRO A 174 5.91 34.92 -15.15
CA PRO A 174 5.55 34.29 -16.40
C PRO A 174 6.70 34.17 -17.43
N GLU A 175 7.70 35.02 -17.32
CA GLU A 175 8.87 35.09 -18.22
C GLU A 175 9.96 34.06 -17.92
N ARG A 176 9.84 33.28 -16.83
CA ARG A 176 10.86 32.32 -16.39
C ARG A 176 10.30 30.92 -16.32
N SER A 177 11.19 29.92 -16.40
CA SER A 177 10.84 28.51 -16.23
C SER A 177 9.86 28.31 -15.06
N GLN A 178 8.75 27.59 -15.29
CA GLN A 178 7.71 27.27 -14.32
C GLN A 178 8.20 26.38 -13.16
N TRP A 179 9.37 25.71 -13.31
CA TRP A 179 9.86 24.75 -12.33
C TRP A 179 10.57 25.45 -11.16
N LEU A 180 10.01 25.30 -9.94
CA LEU A 180 10.62 25.75 -8.69
C LEU A 180 11.61 24.73 -8.11
N THR A 181 11.42 23.45 -8.46
CA THR A 181 12.16 22.32 -7.90
C THR A 181 13.04 21.65 -8.95
N ASN A 182 14.10 20.96 -8.49
CA ASN A 182 15.01 20.22 -9.35
C ASN A 182 14.37 18.91 -9.87
N GLU A 183 15.04 18.22 -10.76
CA GLU A 183 14.56 16.99 -11.38
C GLU A 183 14.33 15.86 -10.36
N LYS A 184 15.24 15.70 -9.37
CA LYS A 184 15.10 14.70 -8.32
C LYS A 184 13.80 14.88 -7.52
N SER A 185 13.47 16.12 -7.14
CA SER A 185 12.22 16.42 -6.45
C SER A 185 11.00 16.11 -7.32
N ARG A 186 11.07 16.36 -8.63
CA ARG A 186 9.98 16.03 -9.55
C ARG A 186 9.83 14.52 -9.74
N SER A 187 10.91 13.76 -9.79
CA SER A 187 10.86 12.29 -9.84
C SER A 187 10.23 11.71 -8.57
N PHE A 188 10.56 12.26 -7.40
CA PHE A 188 9.91 11.90 -6.14
C PHE A 188 8.39 12.14 -6.16
N VAL A 189 7.93 13.24 -6.78
CA VAL A 189 6.48 13.48 -6.95
C VAL A 189 5.82 12.40 -7.81
N HIS A 190 6.51 11.86 -8.82
CA HIS A 190 5.97 10.74 -9.59
C HIS A 190 5.89 9.45 -8.78
N THR A 191 6.79 9.24 -7.82
CA THR A 191 6.69 8.14 -6.85
C THR A 191 5.50 8.33 -5.93
N LEU A 192 5.27 9.52 -5.37
CA LEU A 192 4.06 9.81 -4.60
C LEU A 192 2.77 9.56 -5.39
N ARG A 193 2.75 9.93 -6.68
CA ARG A 193 1.60 9.64 -7.55
C ARG A 193 1.36 8.13 -7.70
N ALA A 194 2.42 7.34 -7.76
CA ALA A 194 2.33 5.88 -7.85
C ALA A 194 1.75 5.26 -6.57
N GLU A 195 1.84 5.92 -5.43
CA GLU A 195 1.26 5.48 -4.16
C GLU A 195 -0.23 5.83 -4.01
N CYS A 196 -0.74 6.76 -4.84
CA CYS A 196 -2.10 7.26 -4.75
C CYS A 196 -3.06 6.56 -5.73
N ASP A 197 -4.34 6.49 -5.35
CA ASP A 197 -5.43 6.05 -6.22
C ASP A 197 -5.94 7.19 -7.11
N ALA A 198 -5.84 8.43 -6.62
CA ALA A 198 -6.28 9.62 -7.31
C ALA A 198 -5.35 10.82 -7.09
N ILE A 199 -5.29 11.71 -8.07
CA ILE A 199 -4.62 13.01 -8.00
C ILE A 199 -5.69 14.08 -8.20
N LEU A 200 -5.78 15.01 -7.24
CA LEU A 200 -6.74 16.10 -7.26
C LEU A 200 -6.02 17.41 -7.55
N THR A 201 -6.59 18.22 -8.45
CA THR A 201 -6.11 19.59 -8.77
C THR A 201 -7.27 20.55 -8.98
N GLY A 202 -6.97 21.85 -8.92
CA GLY A 202 -7.94 22.90 -9.23
C GLY A 202 -8.03 23.23 -10.72
N GLY A 203 -9.19 23.68 -11.18
CA GLY A 203 -9.41 24.08 -12.58
C GLY A 203 -8.48 25.20 -13.06
N ASN A 204 -8.01 26.08 -12.16
CA ASN A 204 -7.04 27.10 -12.52
C ASN A 204 -5.70 26.51 -12.96
N THR A 205 -5.23 25.47 -12.27
CA THR A 205 -4.02 24.74 -12.66
C THR A 205 -4.18 24.11 -14.04
N MET A 206 -5.38 23.57 -14.35
CA MET A 206 -5.64 23.02 -15.69
C MET A 206 -5.55 24.09 -16.78
N ARG A 207 -6.11 25.29 -16.56
CA ARG A 207 -6.07 26.38 -17.53
C ARG A 207 -4.68 26.97 -17.75
N LEU A 208 -3.85 27.03 -16.69
CA LEU A 208 -2.54 27.68 -16.77
C LEU A 208 -1.42 26.71 -17.15
N ASP A 209 -1.42 25.50 -16.57
CA ASP A 209 -0.29 24.58 -16.67
C ASP A 209 -0.55 23.37 -17.57
N ASN A 210 -1.83 23.10 -17.92
CA ASN A 210 -2.27 21.95 -18.70
C ASN A 210 -1.54 20.65 -18.33
N PRO A 211 -1.54 20.24 -17.05
CA PRO A 211 -0.74 19.11 -16.58
C PRO A 211 -1.37 17.78 -16.98
N SER A 212 -0.54 16.79 -17.34
CA SER A 212 -1.02 15.43 -17.62
C SER A 212 -1.43 14.63 -16.37
N LEU A 213 -0.97 15.01 -15.18
CA LEU A 213 -1.22 14.34 -13.89
C LEU A 213 -0.95 12.82 -13.88
N THR A 214 -0.07 12.34 -14.73
CA THR A 214 0.29 10.92 -14.88
C THR A 214 1.57 10.57 -14.12
N ILE A 215 1.79 9.26 -13.90
CA ILE A 215 3.06 8.71 -13.44
C ILE A 215 3.95 8.53 -14.68
N ARG A 216 5.16 9.13 -14.70
CA ARG A 216 6.07 9.08 -15.86
C ARG A 216 7.49 8.66 -15.49
N LYS A 217 8.13 9.36 -14.58
CA LYS A 217 9.55 9.18 -14.20
C LYS A 217 9.71 9.13 -12.68
N PRO A 218 9.23 8.06 -12.02
CA PRO A 218 9.43 7.90 -10.57
C PRO A 218 10.92 7.69 -10.27
N ASP A 219 11.35 8.06 -9.06
CA ASP A 219 12.71 7.88 -8.57
C ASP A 219 13.02 6.44 -8.12
N ARG A 220 12.00 5.60 -8.05
CA ARG A 220 12.10 4.16 -7.80
C ARG A 220 11.26 3.37 -8.82
N PRO A 221 11.57 2.10 -9.06
CA PRO A 221 10.75 1.25 -9.91
C PRO A 221 9.30 1.17 -9.44
N VAL A 222 8.38 1.31 -10.37
CA VAL A 222 6.93 1.11 -10.14
C VAL A 222 6.51 -0.17 -10.84
N SER A 223 5.73 -0.99 -10.16
CA SER A 223 5.22 -2.25 -10.72
C SER A 223 4.43 -2.01 -12.01
N SER A 224 4.57 -2.92 -12.98
CA SER A 224 3.75 -2.96 -14.19
C SER A 224 2.25 -3.19 -13.91
N LEU A 225 1.92 -3.67 -12.71
CA LEU A 225 0.54 -3.83 -12.25
C LEU A 225 -0.13 -2.50 -11.85
N LYS A 226 0.68 -1.42 -11.71
CA LYS A 226 0.15 -0.09 -11.34
C LYS A 226 -0.56 0.55 -12.52
N GLU A 227 -1.84 0.82 -12.31
CA GLU A 227 -2.64 1.65 -13.21
C GLU A 227 -2.37 3.14 -12.94
N GLN A 228 -2.56 3.99 -13.96
CA GLN A 228 -2.51 5.43 -13.75
C GLN A 228 -3.59 5.86 -12.74
N PRO A 229 -3.28 6.79 -11.82
CA PRO A 229 -4.27 7.27 -10.85
C PRO A 229 -5.43 7.98 -11.54
N TRP A 230 -6.59 7.99 -10.89
CA TRP A 230 -7.68 8.87 -11.29
C TRP A 230 -7.23 10.34 -11.24
N ARG A 231 -7.67 11.15 -12.18
CA ARG A 231 -7.40 12.58 -12.23
C ARG A 231 -8.68 13.33 -11.90
N ILE A 232 -8.69 14.05 -10.78
CA ILE A 232 -9.86 14.76 -10.29
C ILE A 232 -9.61 16.25 -10.41
N ILE A 233 -10.45 16.95 -11.18
CA ILE A 233 -10.36 18.39 -11.43
C ILE A 233 -11.52 19.06 -10.72
N LEU A 234 -11.22 19.88 -9.70
CA LEU A 234 -12.22 20.70 -9.01
C LEU A 234 -12.31 22.07 -9.67
N THR A 235 -13.52 22.48 -10.05
CA THR A 235 -13.75 23.79 -10.68
C THR A 235 -15.13 24.32 -10.32
N HIS A 236 -15.31 25.65 -10.36
CA HIS A 236 -16.64 26.28 -10.27
C HIS A 236 -17.38 26.28 -11.59
N ASN A 237 -16.69 26.04 -12.70
CA ASN A 237 -17.29 26.00 -14.03
C ASN A 237 -16.55 24.99 -14.91
N ALA A 238 -17.18 23.86 -15.15
CA ALA A 238 -16.63 22.78 -15.96
C ALA A 238 -16.34 23.21 -17.40
N ALA A 239 -17.20 24.05 -17.98
CA ALA A 239 -17.03 24.58 -19.34
C ALA A 239 -15.79 25.48 -19.48
N SER A 240 -15.21 25.96 -18.39
CA SER A 240 -13.96 26.75 -18.40
C SER A 240 -12.69 25.92 -18.53
N ILE A 241 -12.79 24.60 -18.45
CA ILE A 241 -11.65 23.72 -18.69
C ILE A 241 -11.48 23.55 -20.20
N PRO A 242 -10.28 23.85 -20.77
CA PRO A 242 -10.07 23.73 -22.21
C PRO A 242 -10.31 22.28 -22.69
N ALA A 243 -11.12 22.14 -23.75
CA ALA A 243 -11.48 20.81 -24.27
C ALA A 243 -10.28 20.04 -24.84
N ASP A 244 -9.22 20.72 -25.22
CA ASP A 244 -7.95 20.19 -25.70
C ASP A 244 -6.94 19.93 -24.59
N SER A 245 -7.35 20.06 -23.32
CA SER A 245 -6.49 19.73 -22.19
C SER A 245 -5.96 18.30 -22.27
N VAL A 246 -4.67 18.11 -21.95
CA VAL A 246 -4.00 16.80 -22.00
C VAL A 246 -4.79 15.73 -21.24
N CYS A 247 -5.32 16.05 -20.08
CA CYS A 247 -6.12 15.11 -19.28
C CYS A 247 -7.43 14.66 -19.96
N LEU A 248 -7.94 15.40 -20.93
CA LEU A 248 -9.19 15.08 -21.64
C LEU A 248 -8.96 14.45 -23.00
N THR A 249 -7.74 14.49 -23.52
CA THR A 249 -7.40 14.06 -24.88
C THR A 249 -6.39 12.91 -24.94
N ASP A 250 -5.64 12.65 -23.87
CA ASP A 250 -4.65 11.57 -23.83
C ASP A 250 -5.28 10.16 -23.68
N GLU A 251 -4.47 9.13 -23.77
CA GLU A 251 -4.87 7.71 -23.65
C GLU A 251 -5.54 7.36 -22.30
N PHE A 252 -5.38 8.20 -21.28
CA PHE A 252 -5.96 8.00 -19.93
C PHE A 252 -7.19 8.89 -19.66
N ARG A 253 -7.78 9.53 -20.67
CA ARG A 253 -8.94 10.42 -20.53
C ARG A 253 -10.10 9.80 -19.74
N ASP A 254 -10.34 8.50 -19.90
CA ASP A 254 -11.42 7.78 -19.21
C ASP A 254 -11.19 7.66 -17.69
N ARG A 255 -10.01 8.05 -17.22
CA ARG A 255 -9.66 8.17 -15.78
C ARG A 255 -9.65 9.63 -15.30
N THR A 256 -10.39 10.51 -15.97
CA THR A 256 -10.50 11.92 -15.61
C THR A 256 -11.93 12.26 -15.21
N LEU A 257 -12.07 12.89 -14.05
CA LEU A 257 -13.34 13.38 -13.53
C LEU A 257 -13.25 14.90 -13.34
N ILE A 258 -14.20 15.64 -13.88
CA ILE A 258 -14.38 17.05 -13.56
C ILE A 258 -15.52 17.13 -12.55
N ILE A 259 -15.23 17.71 -11.39
CA ILE A 259 -16.19 17.93 -10.33
C ILE A 259 -16.46 19.44 -10.27
N GLU A 260 -17.67 19.81 -10.62
CA GLU A 260 -18.12 21.18 -10.49
C GLU A 260 -18.65 21.39 -9.06
N ASN A 261 -18.18 22.45 -8.40
CA ASN A 261 -18.69 22.84 -7.11
C ASN A 261 -20.03 23.55 -7.31
N VAL A 262 -21.07 22.94 -6.80
CA VAL A 262 -22.44 23.49 -6.78
C VAL A 262 -22.60 24.46 -5.64
#